data_be38ccb4a2ed232ac3e76ecf5d900c7d
#
_entry.id   be38ccb4a2ed232ac3e76ecf5d900c7d
#
_cell.length_a   1.000
_cell.length_b   1.000
_cell.length_c   1.000
_cell.angle_alpha   90.00
_cell.angle_beta   90.00
_cell.angle_gamma   90.00
#
_symmetry.space_group_name_H-M   'P 1'
#
loop_
_entity.id
_entity.type
_entity.pdbx_description
1 polymer ?
#
loop_
_entity_poly.entity_id
_entity_poly.type
_entity_poly.pdbx_seq_one_letter_code
_entity_poly.pdbx_strand_id
1 'polypeptide(L)'
;SSAASDVYKRQAMHDRIIPFGNEAKQAIMRYLKDGRDALLGDKSSEYLFTNVQGGQMSRQGFWKIIKAYAKKAGIEEDITPYTLRHSFAAHMISNGADIYSVSEMLGHLDVSATQVYSAFSNSKLRDVYTKAHPRG
;
A
#
# COMPACT_ATOMS: atom_id res chain seq x y z
N SER A 1 15.99 -2.26 -4.91
CA SER A 1 17.19 -2.98 -5.34
C SER A 1 16.87 -3.86 -6.54
N SER A 2 17.91 -4.25 -7.29
CA SER A 2 17.74 -5.08 -8.48
C SER A 2 17.16 -6.46 -8.14
N ALA A 3 17.52 -7.03 -6.99
CA ALA A 3 17.01 -8.33 -6.56
C ALA A 3 15.50 -8.32 -6.33
N ALA A 4 14.98 -7.28 -5.70
CA ALA A 4 13.55 -7.12 -5.50
C ALA A 4 12.82 -6.96 -6.84
N SER A 5 13.39 -6.18 -7.75
CA SER A 5 12.85 -6.01 -9.10
C SER A 5 12.81 -7.32 -9.88
N ASP A 6 13.86 -8.12 -9.77
CA ASP A 6 13.92 -9.40 -10.48
C ASP A 6 12.90 -10.40 -9.96
N VAL A 7 12.67 -10.43 -8.65
CA VAL A 7 11.62 -11.27 -8.07
C VAL A 7 10.26 -10.82 -8.56
N TYR A 8 10.06 -9.52 -8.63
CA TYR A 8 8.81 -8.96 -9.14
C TYR A 8 8.55 -9.34 -10.58
N LYS A 9 9.56 -9.31 -11.43
CA LYS A 9 9.44 -9.70 -12.83
C LYS A 9 9.00 -11.14 -13.03
N ARG A 10 9.36 -12.02 -12.10
CA ARG A 10 8.94 -13.41 -12.16
C ARG A 10 7.49 -13.63 -11.78
N GLN A 11 6.94 -12.76 -10.94
CA GLN A 11 5.62 -12.93 -10.35
C GLN A 11 4.56 -12.03 -10.96
N ALA A 12 4.94 -10.82 -11.33
CA ALA A 12 4.05 -9.87 -11.94
C ALA A 12 4.36 -9.75 -13.42
N MET A 13 3.33 -9.51 -14.20
CA MET A 13 3.50 -9.31 -15.64
C MET A 13 4.13 -7.96 -15.96
N HIS A 14 4.12 -7.02 -15.00
CA HIS A 14 4.64 -5.67 -15.20
C HIS A 14 5.27 -5.12 -13.94
N ASP A 15 6.41 -4.49 -14.08
CA ASP A 15 6.96 -3.63 -13.05
C ASP A 15 6.18 -2.32 -13.02
N ARG A 16 5.94 -1.82 -11.82
CA ARG A 16 5.24 -0.55 -11.64
C ARG A 16 6.07 0.37 -10.75
N ILE A 17 6.07 1.65 -11.09
CA ILE A 17 6.69 2.67 -10.25
C ILE A 17 5.59 3.30 -9.42
N ILE A 18 5.71 3.19 -8.11
CA ILE A 18 4.73 3.71 -7.17
C ILE A 18 5.42 4.75 -6.30
N PRO A 19 5.02 6.02 -6.38
CA PRO A 19 5.58 7.03 -5.51
C PRO A 19 5.04 6.88 -4.09
N PHE A 20 5.82 7.34 -3.13
CA PHE A 20 5.39 7.38 -1.73
C PHE A 20 5.96 8.62 -1.06
N GLY A 21 5.27 9.10 -0.04
CA GLY A 21 5.65 10.32 0.67
C GLY A 21 6.75 10.09 1.71
N ASN A 22 7.16 11.15 2.36
CA ASN A 22 8.25 11.13 3.32
C ASN A 22 7.99 10.21 4.51
N GLU A 23 6.77 10.14 4.99
CA GLU A 23 6.44 9.29 6.12
C GLU A 23 6.57 7.81 5.81
N ALA A 24 6.07 7.41 4.65
CA ALA A 24 6.25 6.04 4.17
C ALA A 24 7.72 5.74 3.94
N LYS A 25 8.47 6.69 3.37
CA LYS A 25 9.91 6.56 3.19
C LYS A 25 10.62 6.29 4.50
N GLN A 26 10.33 7.07 5.53
CA GLN A 26 10.95 6.89 6.83
C GLN A 26 10.59 5.56 7.47
N ALA A 27 9.33 5.14 7.33
CA ALA A 27 8.89 3.84 7.83
C ALA A 27 9.64 2.69 7.13
N ILE A 28 9.79 2.77 5.81
CA ILE A 28 10.54 1.78 5.04
C ILE A 28 12.00 1.77 5.46
N MET A 29 12.59 2.93 5.65
CA MET A 29 13.99 3.02 6.08
C MET A 29 14.21 2.39 7.45
N ARG A 30 13.32 2.64 8.41
CA ARG A 30 13.39 1.98 9.71
C ARG A 30 13.21 0.47 9.60
N TYR A 31 12.28 0.05 8.76
CA TYR A 31 12.06 -1.37 8.51
C TYR A 31 13.30 -2.03 7.93
N LEU A 32 13.93 -1.43 6.93
CA LEU A 32 15.14 -1.96 6.30
C LEU A 32 16.33 -1.98 7.26
N LYS A 33 16.42 -0.97 8.12
CA LYS A 33 17.55 -0.86 9.05
C LYS A 33 17.48 -1.89 10.18
N ASP A 34 16.31 -2.03 10.80
CA ASP A 34 16.19 -2.82 12.03
C ASP A 34 15.09 -3.88 11.93
N GLY A 35 13.93 -3.52 11.42
CA GLY A 35 12.74 -4.38 11.50
C GLY A 35 12.84 -5.64 10.68
N ARG A 36 13.33 -5.53 9.47
CA ARG A 36 13.43 -6.67 8.57
C ARG A 36 14.39 -7.73 9.09
N ASP A 37 15.54 -7.32 9.55
CA ASP A 37 16.52 -8.24 10.11
C ASP A 37 16.02 -8.90 11.40
N ALA A 38 15.35 -8.13 12.24
CA ALA A 38 14.74 -8.66 13.46
C ALA A 38 13.67 -9.70 13.14
N LEU A 39 12.85 -9.45 12.10
CA LEU A 39 11.82 -10.37 11.66
C LEU A 39 12.40 -11.66 11.08
N LEU A 40 13.44 -11.54 10.27
CA LEU A 40 14.07 -12.68 9.61
C LEU A 40 14.92 -13.53 10.57
N GLY A 41 15.52 -12.91 11.60
CA GLY A 41 16.47 -13.60 12.47
C GLY A 41 17.72 -14.02 11.69
N ASP A 42 17.98 -15.31 11.67
CA ASP A 42 19.10 -15.89 10.91
C ASP A 42 18.73 -16.28 9.47
N LYS A 43 17.49 -16.04 9.06
CA LYS A 43 17.03 -16.38 7.72
C LYS A 43 17.35 -15.26 6.75
N SER A 44 17.41 -15.59 5.47
CA SER A 44 17.59 -14.62 4.39
C SER A 44 16.37 -14.65 3.47
N SER A 45 16.14 -13.55 2.75
CA SER A 45 15.02 -13.46 1.85
C SER A 45 15.30 -12.49 0.70
N GLU A 46 14.80 -12.83 -0.46
CA GLU A 46 14.83 -11.96 -1.64
C GLU A 46 13.69 -10.92 -1.60
N TYR A 47 12.69 -11.13 -0.74
CA TYR A 47 11.52 -10.27 -0.69
C TYR A 47 11.74 -9.08 0.22
N LEU A 48 11.22 -7.95 -0.18
CA LEU A 48 11.24 -6.75 0.67
C LEU A 48 10.36 -6.98 1.90
N PHE A 49 9.13 -7.40 1.69
CA PHE A 49 8.18 -7.73 2.76
C PHE A 49 8.03 -9.24 2.84
N THR A 50 8.33 -9.80 4.00
CA THR A 50 8.40 -11.24 4.18
C THR A 50 7.42 -11.72 5.23
N ASN A 51 7.11 -13.00 5.19
CA ASN A 51 6.53 -13.68 6.35
C ASN A 51 7.63 -14.05 7.34
N VAL A 52 7.26 -14.65 8.47
CA VAL A 52 8.22 -14.99 9.54
C VAL A 52 9.20 -16.09 9.14
N GLN A 53 8.93 -16.81 8.07
CA GLN A 53 9.80 -17.88 7.56
C GLN A 53 10.75 -17.38 6.46
N GLY A 54 10.67 -16.12 6.09
CA GLY A 54 11.49 -15.52 5.04
C GLY A 54 10.91 -15.64 3.64
N GLY A 55 9.72 -16.22 3.51
CA GLY A 55 9.05 -16.32 2.24
C GLY A 55 8.22 -15.07 1.91
N GLN A 56 7.54 -15.12 0.79
CA GLN A 56 6.66 -14.05 0.36
C GLN A 56 5.48 -13.89 1.32
N MET A 57 5.19 -12.65 1.69
CA MET A 57 3.98 -12.35 2.45
C MET A 57 2.76 -12.59 1.59
N SER A 58 1.83 -13.43 2.04
CA SER A 58 0.60 -13.71 1.31
C SER A 58 -0.41 -12.58 1.51
N ARG A 59 -1.41 -12.52 0.63
CA ARG A 59 -2.52 -11.58 0.77
C ARG A 59 -3.24 -11.78 2.12
N GLN A 60 -3.49 -13.02 2.49
CA GLN A 60 -4.14 -13.36 3.76
C GLN A 60 -3.28 -12.97 4.96
N GLY A 61 -1.98 -13.18 4.85
CA GLY A 61 -1.03 -12.78 5.90
C GLY A 61 -1.04 -11.27 6.12
N PHE A 62 -1.01 -10.51 5.04
CA PHE A 62 -1.09 -9.06 5.10
C PHE A 62 -2.44 -8.60 5.68
N TRP A 63 -3.54 -9.22 5.27
CA TRP A 63 -4.86 -8.90 5.79
C TRP A 63 -4.94 -9.14 7.30
N LYS A 64 -4.38 -10.23 7.80
CA LYS A 64 -4.32 -10.49 9.24
C LYS A 64 -3.58 -9.38 10.00
N ILE A 65 -2.48 -8.90 9.44
CA ILE A 65 -1.73 -7.80 10.04
C ILE A 65 -2.58 -6.53 10.10
N ILE A 66 -3.24 -6.18 9.00
CA ILE A 66 -4.11 -5.00 8.96
C ILE A 66 -5.24 -5.13 9.97
N LYS A 67 -5.89 -6.28 10.08
CA LYS A 67 -6.95 -6.52 11.04
C LYS A 67 -6.47 -6.33 12.48
N ALA A 68 -5.28 -6.83 12.77
CA ALA A 68 -4.70 -6.67 14.11
C ALA A 68 -4.46 -5.21 14.45
N TYR A 69 -3.92 -4.45 13.51
CA TYR A 69 -3.69 -3.01 13.72
C TYR A 69 -4.99 -2.22 13.80
N ALA A 70 -5.98 -2.56 13.00
CA ALA A 70 -7.30 -1.93 13.05
C ALA A 70 -7.95 -2.14 14.43
N LYS A 71 -7.91 -3.36 14.93
CA LYS A 71 -8.42 -3.68 16.26
C LYS A 71 -7.70 -2.88 17.34
N LYS A 72 -6.38 -2.81 17.25
CA LYS A 72 -5.55 -2.07 18.19
C LYS A 72 -5.86 -0.58 18.17
N ALA A 73 -6.21 -0.05 17.00
CA ALA A 73 -6.56 1.35 16.82
C ALA A 73 -8.02 1.67 17.18
N GLY A 74 -8.82 0.67 17.53
CA GLY A 74 -10.22 0.87 17.85
C GLY A 74 -11.11 1.09 16.64
N ILE A 75 -10.65 0.68 15.45
CA ILE A 75 -11.43 0.79 14.22
C ILE A 75 -12.36 -0.41 14.14
N GLU A 76 -13.66 -0.15 14.11
CA GLU A 76 -14.68 -1.20 14.08
C GLU A 76 -15.01 -1.65 12.66
N GLU A 77 -14.81 -0.79 11.68
CA GLU A 77 -15.05 -1.11 10.28
C GLU A 77 -14.10 -2.21 9.80
N ASP A 78 -14.57 -3.02 8.86
CA ASP A 78 -13.77 -4.07 8.26
C ASP A 78 -12.75 -3.47 7.29
N ILE A 79 -11.50 -3.40 7.71
CA ILE A 79 -10.40 -2.88 6.91
C ILE A 79 -9.69 -4.04 6.20
N THR A 80 -9.67 -3.98 4.89
CA THR A 80 -9.02 -4.98 4.05
C THR A 80 -7.88 -4.34 3.25
N PRO A 81 -6.99 -5.13 2.64
CA PRO A 81 -6.01 -4.58 1.69
C PRO A 81 -6.69 -3.78 0.57
N TYR A 82 -7.85 -4.22 0.13
CA TYR A 82 -8.64 -3.51 -0.88
C TYR A 82 -9.08 -2.13 -0.38
N THR A 83 -9.50 -2.04 0.87
CA THR A 83 -9.84 -0.76 1.52
C THR A 83 -8.66 0.22 1.45
N LEU A 84 -7.46 -0.25 1.74
CA LEU A 84 -6.26 0.59 1.69
C LEU A 84 -5.96 1.06 0.27
N ARG A 85 -6.12 0.18 -0.72
CA ARG A 85 -5.91 0.54 -2.12
C ARG A 85 -6.92 1.59 -2.58
N HIS A 86 -8.17 1.42 -2.19
CA HIS A 86 -9.22 2.41 -2.49
C HIS A 86 -8.94 3.76 -1.84
N SER A 87 -8.49 3.74 -0.59
CA SER A 87 -8.12 4.96 0.13
C SER A 87 -6.96 5.68 -0.55
N PHE A 88 -5.96 4.94 -0.99
CA PHE A 88 -4.85 5.51 -1.75
C PHE A 88 -5.35 6.18 -3.03
N ALA A 89 -6.18 5.47 -3.81
CA ALA A 89 -6.71 6.00 -5.07
C ALA A 89 -7.52 7.28 -4.83
N ALA A 90 -8.42 7.26 -3.86
CA ALA A 90 -9.26 8.40 -3.54
C ALA A 90 -8.43 9.60 -3.08
N HIS A 91 -7.43 9.36 -2.25
CA HIS A 91 -6.53 10.40 -1.77
C HIS A 91 -5.76 11.05 -2.93
N MET A 92 -5.19 10.24 -3.79
CA MET A 92 -4.42 10.74 -4.94
C MET A 92 -5.31 11.56 -5.87
N ILE A 93 -6.49 11.05 -6.19
CA ILE A 93 -7.41 11.75 -7.10
C ILE A 93 -7.92 13.05 -6.48
N SER A 94 -8.23 13.05 -5.18
CA SER A 94 -8.69 14.26 -4.51
C SER A 94 -7.60 15.34 -4.45
N ASN A 95 -6.35 14.96 -4.54
CA ASN A 95 -5.22 15.87 -4.61
C ASN A 95 -4.79 16.22 -6.04
N GLY A 96 -5.62 15.87 -7.01
CA GLY A 96 -5.41 16.29 -8.40
C GLY A 96 -4.69 15.30 -9.29
N ALA A 97 -4.42 14.08 -8.80
CA ALA A 97 -3.78 13.07 -9.63
C ALA A 97 -4.71 12.63 -10.75
N ASP A 98 -4.11 12.35 -11.90
CA ASP A 98 -4.82 11.82 -13.05
C ASP A 98 -5.27 10.37 -12.79
N ILE A 99 -6.51 10.07 -13.15
CA ILE A 99 -7.10 8.75 -12.93
C ILE A 99 -6.32 7.64 -13.63
N TYR A 100 -5.77 7.93 -14.82
CA TYR A 100 -5.02 6.93 -15.58
C TYR A 100 -3.69 6.62 -14.90
N SER A 101 -3.02 7.64 -14.37
CA SER A 101 -1.79 7.45 -13.61
C SER A 101 -2.03 6.63 -12.35
N VAL A 102 -3.12 6.90 -11.63
CA VAL A 102 -3.49 6.14 -10.43
C VAL A 102 -3.82 4.68 -10.79
N SER A 103 -4.55 4.47 -11.89
CA SER A 103 -4.82 3.11 -12.39
C SER A 103 -3.55 2.36 -12.70
N GLU A 104 -2.56 3.01 -13.30
CA GLU A 104 -1.28 2.38 -13.57
C GLU A 104 -0.56 1.98 -12.30
N MET A 105 -0.54 2.85 -11.30
CA MET A 105 0.06 2.54 -9.99
C MET A 105 -0.59 1.32 -9.36
N LEU A 106 -1.91 1.18 -9.52
CA LEU A 106 -2.67 0.06 -8.97
C LEU A 106 -2.68 -1.17 -9.87
N GLY A 107 -2.11 -1.08 -11.07
CA GLY A 107 -1.98 -2.20 -11.99
C GLY A 107 -3.20 -2.50 -12.84
N HIS A 108 -4.01 -1.51 -13.14
CA HIS A 108 -5.20 -1.58 -14.00
C HIS A 108 -6.31 -2.54 -13.52
N LEU A 109 -6.05 -3.35 -12.51
CA LEU A 109 -7.05 -4.29 -11.96
C LEU A 109 -8.18 -3.55 -11.25
N ASP A 110 -7.93 -2.33 -10.81
CA ASP A 110 -8.89 -1.53 -10.06
C ASP A 110 -9.40 -0.33 -10.85
N VAL A 111 -9.40 -0.39 -12.18
CA VAL A 111 -9.82 0.72 -13.03
C VAL A 111 -11.25 1.16 -12.71
N SER A 112 -12.16 0.20 -12.56
CA SER A 112 -13.55 0.51 -12.25
C SER A 112 -13.71 1.21 -10.90
N ALA A 113 -12.96 0.76 -9.90
CA ALA A 113 -12.94 1.40 -8.59
C ALA A 113 -12.37 2.81 -8.68
N THR A 114 -11.29 3.00 -9.45
CA THR A 114 -10.69 4.30 -9.67
C THR A 114 -11.66 5.24 -10.37
N GLN A 115 -12.44 4.75 -11.33
CA GLN A 115 -13.48 5.53 -12.01
C GLN A 115 -14.58 5.96 -11.06
N VAL A 116 -14.97 5.12 -10.11
CA VAL A 116 -15.92 5.49 -9.07
C VAL A 116 -15.40 6.69 -8.27
N TYR A 117 -14.14 6.66 -7.89
CA TYR A 117 -13.53 7.76 -7.15
C TYR A 117 -13.44 9.04 -7.99
N SER A 118 -13.26 8.96 -9.29
CA SER A 118 -13.24 10.15 -10.14
C SER A 118 -14.59 10.86 -10.14
N ALA A 119 -15.68 10.12 -10.00
CA ALA A 119 -17.00 10.71 -9.86
C ALA A 119 -17.16 11.48 -8.54
N PHE A 120 -16.37 11.15 -7.55
CA PHE A 120 -16.34 11.83 -6.26
C PHE A 120 -15.18 12.81 -6.13
N SER A 121 -14.52 13.16 -7.21
CA SER A 121 -13.37 14.08 -7.20
C SER A 121 -13.77 15.52 -6.91
N ASN A 122 -14.70 15.70 -6.03
CA ASN A 122 -15.24 16.98 -5.65
C ASN A 122 -14.70 17.38 -4.27
N SER A 123 -15.06 18.58 -3.87
CA SER A 123 -14.64 19.15 -2.59
C SER A 123 -15.03 18.30 -1.39
N LYS A 124 -16.16 17.59 -1.47
CA LYS A 124 -16.65 16.79 -0.36
C LYS A 124 -15.70 15.63 -0.02
N LEU A 125 -15.24 14.91 -1.02
CA LEU A 125 -14.29 13.82 -0.79
C LEU A 125 -12.96 14.37 -0.28
N ARG A 126 -12.50 15.48 -0.84
CA ARG A 126 -11.30 16.16 -0.40
C ARG A 126 -11.40 16.59 1.07
N ASP A 127 -12.54 17.16 1.47
CA ASP A 127 -12.76 17.59 2.83
C ASP A 127 -12.72 16.43 3.81
N VAL A 128 -13.35 15.32 3.47
CA VAL A 128 -13.33 14.12 4.29
C VAL A 128 -11.89 13.62 4.49
N TYR A 129 -11.11 13.55 3.42
CA TYR A 129 -9.74 13.10 3.50
C TYR A 129 -8.84 14.06 4.25
N THR A 130 -9.02 15.35 4.07
CA THR A 130 -8.23 16.35 4.77
C THR A 130 -8.44 16.26 6.28
N LYS A 131 -9.67 15.99 6.72
CA LYS A 131 -9.97 15.83 8.14
C LYS A 131 -9.45 14.53 8.73
N ALA A 132 -9.55 13.43 7.96
CA ALA A 132 -9.12 12.12 8.43
C ALA A 132 -7.61 11.92 8.32
N HIS A 133 -6.95 12.58 7.35
CA HIS A 133 -5.53 12.43 7.03
C HIS A 133 -4.90 13.80 6.87
N PRO A 134 -4.54 14.48 7.97
CA PRO A 134 -3.98 15.84 7.89
C PRO A 134 -2.59 15.91 7.28
N ARG A 135 -2.03 14.81 6.85
CA ARG A 135 -0.74 14.75 6.18
C ARG A 135 -0.92 14.86 4.68
N GLY A 136 -0.34 15.84 4.11
CA GLY A 136 -0.42 16.06 2.71
C GLY A 136 0.19 14.99 1.83
#